data_7f0a397f564299187ce660e5c4a272d3
#
_entry.id   7f0a397f564299187ce660e5c4a272d3
#
_cell.length_a   1.000
_cell.length_b   1.000
_cell.length_c   1.000
_cell.angle_alpha   90.00
_cell.angle_beta   90.00
_cell.angle_gamma   90.00
#
_symmetry.space_group_name_H-M   'P 1'
#
loop_
_entity.id
_entity.type
_entity.pdbx_description
1 polymer ?
#
loop_
_entity_poly.entity_id
_entity_poly.type
_entity_poly.pdbx_seq_one_letter_code
_entity_poly.pdbx_strand_id
1 'polypeptide(L)'
;LLGGVATLNQINQNIFKLEACKWGTKTPFASIRRIVRHTKGIYRIKPGLYALESHRQELEGNGIIVQNEENQDSEIVKTFNHAYYQGLLLEMGKMRHLDTFVPDQDKNKQFLNQSLLGDLRTIQEIPNYSYPQLVKRSSTIDVIWFNERQMPHSFFEVEHSTDIQNSLLKFNDLQDFSARMVIVADEKRHHEFIHKMKYAAFSKLMEDKRVAFLSYESLDKQYTQELEKQQFEFVI
;
A
#
# COMPACT_ATOMS: atom_id res chain seq x y z
N LEU A 1 1.54 -20.19 -8.03
CA LEU A 1 1.93 -18.95 -8.72
C LEU A 1 1.89 -17.70 -7.80
N LEU A 2 0.94 -17.60 -6.87
CA LEU A 2 0.74 -16.41 -6.02
C LEU A 2 0.95 -16.71 -4.52
N GLY A 3 1.81 -17.66 -4.14
CA GLY A 3 2.15 -17.95 -2.74
C GLY A 3 0.97 -18.26 -1.82
N GLY A 4 -0.14 -18.75 -2.37
CA GLY A 4 -1.35 -19.10 -1.60
C GLY A 4 -2.22 -17.92 -1.14
N VAL A 5 -1.80 -16.67 -1.34
CA VAL A 5 -2.55 -15.45 -1.00
C VAL A 5 -2.44 -14.42 -2.11
N ALA A 6 -3.54 -13.75 -2.44
CA ALA A 6 -3.56 -12.74 -3.49
C ALA A 6 -4.68 -11.72 -3.29
N THR A 7 -4.45 -10.50 -3.78
CA THR A 7 -5.52 -9.54 -3.95
C THR A 7 -6.46 -9.99 -5.06
N LEU A 8 -7.72 -9.58 -5.02
CA LEU A 8 -8.68 -9.86 -6.09
C LEU A 8 -8.15 -9.37 -7.45
N ASN A 9 -7.37 -8.32 -7.45
CA ASN A 9 -6.78 -7.76 -8.66
C ASN A 9 -5.63 -8.60 -9.21
N GLN A 10 -4.74 -9.10 -8.36
CA GLN A 10 -3.71 -10.05 -8.77
C GLN A 10 -4.35 -11.32 -9.37
N ILE A 11 -5.46 -11.78 -8.78
CA ILE A 11 -6.26 -12.90 -9.34
C ILE A 11 -6.78 -12.51 -10.73
N ASN A 12 -7.41 -11.34 -10.86
CA ASN A 12 -7.94 -10.87 -12.14
C ASN A 12 -6.86 -10.78 -13.22
N GLN A 13 -5.68 -10.26 -12.92
CA GLN A 13 -4.58 -10.13 -13.87
C GLN A 13 -4.01 -11.49 -14.31
N ASN A 14 -3.89 -12.41 -13.39
CA ASN A 14 -3.23 -13.67 -13.68
C ASN A 14 -4.16 -14.73 -14.30
N ILE A 15 -5.46 -14.65 -14.02
CA ILE A 15 -6.41 -15.63 -14.54
C ILE A 15 -6.56 -15.57 -16.07
N PHE A 16 -6.40 -14.39 -16.67
CA PHE A 16 -6.44 -14.21 -18.13
C PHE A 16 -5.18 -14.76 -18.84
N LYS A 17 -4.09 -14.94 -18.09
CA LYS A 17 -2.86 -15.57 -18.61
C LYS A 17 -2.99 -17.10 -18.71
N LEU A 18 -4.07 -17.68 -18.15
CA LEU A 18 -4.33 -19.11 -18.19
C LEU A 18 -5.08 -19.43 -19.48
N GLU A 19 -4.42 -20.09 -20.43
CA GLU A 19 -4.98 -20.52 -21.72
C GLU A 19 -6.20 -21.46 -21.59
N ALA A 20 -6.36 -22.11 -20.43
CA ALA A 20 -7.45 -23.03 -20.13
C ALA A 20 -8.83 -22.37 -19.95
N CYS A 21 -8.89 -21.05 -19.80
CA CYS A 21 -10.14 -20.32 -19.52
C CYS A 21 -10.69 -19.65 -20.77
N LYS A 22 -11.80 -20.17 -21.32
CA LYS A 22 -12.60 -19.47 -22.33
C LYS A 22 -13.66 -18.62 -21.65
N TRP A 23 -13.48 -17.30 -21.69
CA TRP A 23 -14.42 -16.34 -21.09
C TRP A 23 -15.55 -16.00 -22.06
N GLY A 24 -16.71 -16.63 -21.86
CA GLY A 24 -17.92 -16.33 -22.64
C GLY A 24 -18.78 -15.20 -22.08
N THR A 25 -18.34 -14.53 -21.02
CA THR A 25 -19.12 -13.47 -20.35
C THR A 25 -18.64 -12.08 -20.71
N LYS A 26 -19.58 -11.12 -20.82
CA LYS A 26 -19.29 -9.69 -21.03
C LYS A 26 -18.68 -9.00 -19.77
N THR A 27 -18.77 -9.65 -18.60
CA THR A 27 -18.30 -9.10 -17.31
C THR A 27 -17.42 -10.12 -16.58
N PRO A 28 -16.23 -10.44 -17.10
CA PRO A 28 -15.37 -11.49 -16.54
C PRO A 28 -14.95 -11.19 -15.09
N PHE A 29 -14.64 -9.94 -14.74
CA PHE A 29 -14.25 -9.56 -13.38
C PHE A 29 -15.35 -9.78 -12.33
N ALA A 30 -16.61 -9.53 -12.69
CA ALA A 30 -17.75 -9.83 -11.81
C ALA A 30 -17.90 -11.34 -11.59
N SER A 31 -17.68 -12.13 -12.64
CA SER A 31 -17.70 -13.59 -12.58
C SER A 31 -16.56 -14.13 -11.71
N ILE A 32 -15.33 -13.63 -11.88
CA ILE A 32 -14.17 -14.00 -11.06
C ILE A 32 -14.44 -13.68 -9.59
N ARG A 33 -14.93 -12.47 -9.28
CA ARG A 33 -15.28 -12.06 -7.92
C ARG A 33 -16.30 -13.01 -7.28
N ARG A 34 -17.33 -13.44 -8.04
CA ARG A 34 -18.32 -14.41 -7.57
C ARG A 34 -17.70 -15.78 -7.33
N ILE A 35 -16.87 -16.26 -8.26
CA ILE A 35 -16.18 -17.55 -8.15
C ILE A 35 -15.30 -17.57 -6.91
N VAL A 36 -14.42 -16.59 -6.74
CA VAL A 36 -13.50 -16.51 -5.59
C VAL A 36 -14.26 -16.51 -4.25
N ARG A 37 -15.42 -15.84 -4.19
CA ARG A 37 -16.24 -15.77 -2.96
C ARG A 37 -16.95 -17.08 -2.61
N HIS A 38 -17.27 -17.91 -3.59
CA HIS A 38 -18.10 -19.11 -3.39
C HIS A 38 -17.34 -20.43 -3.60
N THR A 39 -16.07 -20.37 -4.02
CA THR A 39 -15.28 -21.58 -4.21
C THR A 39 -14.82 -22.15 -2.88
N LYS A 40 -15.13 -23.42 -2.65
CA LYS A 40 -14.60 -24.16 -1.49
C LYS A 40 -13.06 -24.20 -1.58
N GLY A 41 -12.40 -24.00 -0.44
CA GLY A 41 -10.93 -23.96 -0.39
C GLY A 41 -10.32 -22.58 -0.62
N ILE A 42 -11.14 -21.54 -0.83
CA ILE A 42 -10.73 -20.13 -0.80
C ILE A 42 -11.38 -19.45 0.37
N TYR A 43 -10.61 -18.72 1.17
CA TYR A 43 -11.14 -17.92 2.26
C TYR A 43 -10.69 -16.46 2.14
N ARG A 44 -11.41 -15.57 2.79
CA ARG A 44 -11.12 -14.13 2.77
C ARG A 44 -10.39 -13.74 4.04
N ILE A 45 -9.21 -13.12 3.89
CA ILE A 45 -8.42 -12.55 5.00
C ILE A 45 -9.01 -11.20 5.41
N LYS A 46 -9.23 -10.31 4.45
CA LYS A 46 -9.89 -9.01 4.59
C LYS A 46 -10.55 -8.62 3.26
N PRO A 47 -11.35 -7.53 3.18
CA PRO A 47 -11.91 -7.08 1.90
C PRO A 47 -10.85 -6.96 0.81
N GLY A 48 -11.09 -7.63 -0.33
CA GLY A 48 -10.17 -7.60 -1.47
C GLY A 48 -8.98 -8.57 -1.41
N LEU A 49 -8.73 -9.24 -0.27
CA LEU A 49 -7.61 -10.16 -0.08
C LEU A 49 -8.10 -11.58 0.23
N TYR A 50 -7.68 -12.55 -0.57
CA TYR A 50 -8.11 -13.94 -0.51
C TYR A 50 -6.94 -14.89 -0.41
N ALA A 51 -7.15 -16.04 0.21
CA ALA A 51 -6.14 -17.07 0.37
C ALA A 51 -6.71 -18.48 0.13
N LEU A 52 -5.81 -19.41 -0.15
CA LEU A 52 -6.12 -20.83 -0.29
C LEU A 52 -6.10 -21.53 1.08
N GLU A 53 -7.13 -22.31 1.37
CA GLU A 53 -7.22 -23.08 2.60
C GLU A 53 -6.03 -24.05 2.77
N SER A 54 -5.50 -24.59 1.67
CA SER A 54 -4.33 -25.47 1.66
C SER A 54 -3.04 -24.80 2.16
N HIS A 55 -2.99 -23.46 2.18
CA HIS A 55 -1.83 -22.68 2.65
C HIS A 55 -2.11 -22.00 4.00
N ARG A 56 -3.26 -22.26 4.63
CA ARG A 56 -3.68 -21.56 5.85
C ARG A 56 -2.62 -21.60 6.95
N GLN A 57 -2.09 -22.78 7.28
CA GLN A 57 -1.11 -22.93 8.34
C GLN A 57 0.18 -22.15 8.08
N GLU A 58 0.66 -22.19 6.84
CA GLU A 58 1.84 -21.43 6.42
C GLU A 58 1.59 -19.92 6.52
N LEU A 59 0.44 -19.46 6.00
CA LEU A 59 0.06 -18.04 6.03
C LEU A 59 -0.12 -17.52 7.44
N GLU A 60 -0.80 -18.28 8.31
CA GLU A 60 -0.97 -17.93 9.72
C GLU A 60 0.37 -17.90 10.46
N GLY A 61 1.30 -18.82 10.15
CA GLY A 61 2.67 -18.80 10.67
C GLY A 61 3.46 -17.56 10.25
N ASN A 62 3.15 -16.99 9.09
CA ASN A 62 3.72 -15.75 8.58
C ASN A 62 2.92 -14.49 8.99
N GLY A 63 1.96 -14.62 9.91
CA GLY A 63 1.17 -13.50 10.42
C GLY A 63 0.02 -13.05 9.49
N ILE A 64 -0.26 -13.79 8.42
CA ILE A 64 -1.36 -13.50 7.49
C ILE A 64 -2.60 -14.23 7.97
N ILE A 65 -3.34 -13.60 8.88
CA ILE A 65 -4.51 -14.16 9.53
C ILE A 65 -5.81 -13.48 9.08
N VAL A 66 -6.93 -14.19 9.24
CA VAL A 66 -8.25 -13.60 8.99
C VAL A 66 -8.48 -12.43 9.96
N GLN A 67 -8.82 -11.26 9.40
CA GLN A 67 -9.03 -10.04 10.19
C GLN A 67 -10.51 -9.87 10.54
N ASN A 68 -10.78 -9.60 11.81
CA ASN A 68 -12.10 -9.34 12.36
C ASN A 68 -12.03 -8.24 13.44
N GLU A 69 -13.15 -7.87 14.03
CA GLU A 69 -13.23 -6.81 15.04
C GLU A 69 -12.44 -7.14 16.32
N GLU A 70 -12.26 -8.42 16.65
CA GLU A 70 -11.58 -8.86 17.88
C GLU A 70 -10.05 -8.80 17.75
N ASN A 71 -9.49 -9.06 16.54
CA ASN A 71 -8.05 -9.16 16.34
C ASN A 71 -7.43 -7.98 15.57
N GLN A 72 -8.24 -7.05 15.06
CA GLN A 72 -7.76 -5.93 14.24
C GLN A 72 -6.67 -5.09 14.92
N ASP A 73 -6.70 -5.01 16.26
CA ASP A 73 -5.74 -4.26 17.07
C ASP A 73 -4.55 -5.11 17.58
N SER A 74 -4.47 -6.38 17.18
CA SER A 74 -3.33 -7.24 17.54
C SER A 74 -2.06 -6.80 16.81
N GLU A 75 -0.90 -6.98 17.44
CA GLU A 75 0.39 -6.61 16.84
C GLU A 75 0.67 -7.37 15.52
N ILE A 76 0.17 -8.60 15.39
CA ILE A 76 0.31 -9.41 14.18
C ILE A 76 -0.44 -8.74 13.02
N VAL A 77 -1.71 -8.37 13.22
CA VAL A 77 -2.53 -7.71 12.19
C VAL A 77 -1.99 -6.33 11.85
N LYS A 78 -1.53 -5.58 12.84
CA LYS A 78 -0.91 -4.27 12.64
C LYS A 78 0.36 -4.37 11.79
N THR A 79 1.26 -5.29 12.14
CA THR A 79 2.52 -5.51 11.39
C THR A 79 2.24 -5.94 9.96
N PHE A 80 1.32 -6.88 9.76
CA PHE A 80 0.90 -7.30 8.43
C PHE A 80 0.29 -6.14 7.63
N ASN A 81 -0.66 -5.40 8.20
CA ASN A 81 -1.30 -4.29 7.51
C ASN A 81 -0.30 -3.19 7.14
N HIS A 82 0.65 -2.87 8.01
CA HIS A 82 1.70 -1.88 7.71
C HIS A 82 2.48 -2.31 6.46
N ALA A 83 3.05 -3.51 6.45
CA ALA A 83 3.81 -4.03 5.31
C ALA A 83 2.94 -4.19 4.04
N TYR A 84 1.68 -4.60 4.19
CA TYR A 84 0.74 -4.73 3.09
C TYR A 84 0.49 -3.40 2.37
N TYR A 85 0.19 -2.34 3.13
CA TYR A 85 -0.08 -1.03 2.53
C TYR A 85 1.18 -0.35 1.99
N GLN A 86 2.34 -0.56 2.63
CA GLN A 86 3.63 -0.16 2.04
C GLN A 86 3.84 -0.86 0.68
N GLY A 87 3.60 -2.17 0.60
CA GLY A 87 3.74 -2.93 -0.65
C GLY A 87 2.79 -2.46 -1.75
N LEU A 88 1.53 -2.17 -1.42
CA LEU A 88 0.59 -1.59 -2.40
C LEU A 88 1.10 -0.24 -2.95
N LEU A 89 1.62 0.62 -2.08
CA LEU A 89 2.18 1.90 -2.49
C LEU A 89 3.41 1.74 -3.39
N LEU A 90 4.30 0.78 -3.09
CA LEU A 90 5.46 0.49 -3.94
C LEU A 90 5.01 0.01 -5.33
N GLU A 91 4.06 -0.91 -5.41
CA GLU A 91 3.51 -1.38 -6.68
C GLU A 91 2.81 -0.26 -7.46
N MET A 92 2.01 0.57 -6.78
CA MET A 92 1.35 1.71 -7.43
C MET A 92 2.35 2.74 -7.98
N GLY A 93 3.43 3.01 -7.26
CA GLY A 93 4.49 3.90 -7.75
C GLY A 93 5.09 3.38 -9.05
N LYS A 94 5.42 2.09 -9.10
CA LYS A 94 5.91 1.44 -10.34
C LYS A 94 4.90 1.52 -11.49
N MET A 95 3.62 1.25 -11.21
CA MET A 95 2.56 1.38 -12.21
C MET A 95 2.43 2.79 -12.79
N ARG A 96 2.79 3.81 -12.02
CA ARG A 96 2.81 5.22 -12.43
C ARG A 96 4.15 5.68 -12.99
N HIS A 97 5.07 4.74 -13.26
CA HIS A 97 6.42 5.04 -13.76
C HIS A 97 7.23 5.97 -12.84
N LEU A 98 7.02 5.85 -11.53
CA LEU A 98 7.77 6.54 -10.50
C LEU A 98 8.76 5.59 -9.84
N ASP A 99 9.93 6.10 -9.48
CA ASP A 99 10.83 5.36 -8.63
C ASP A 99 10.30 5.27 -7.20
N THR A 100 10.51 4.13 -6.56
CA THR A 100 9.95 3.84 -5.24
C THR A 100 11.02 3.42 -4.25
N PHE A 101 10.88 3.89 -3.02
CA PHE A 101 11.78 3.61 -1.92
C PHE A 101 10.99 3.19 -0.67
N VAL A 102 11.57 2.28 0.09
CA VAL A 102 11.14 1.89 1.45
C VAL A 102 12.39 1.87 2.34
N PRO A 103 12.29 2.30 3.64
CA PRO A 103 13.41 2.31 4.56
C PRO A 103 14.08 0.95 4.74
N ASP A 104 15.38 0.93 5.01
CA ASP A 104 16.13 -0.31 5.23
C ASP A 104 15.63 -1.13 6.42
N GLN A 105 15.03 -0.50 7.44
CA GLN A 105 14.39 -1.18 8.55
C GLN A 105 13.16 -2.00 8.12
N ASP A 106 12.53 -1.64 7.02
CA ASP A 106 11.30 -2.27 6.51
C ASP A 106 11.54 -3.18 5.30
N LYS A 107 12.71 -3.11 4.66
CA LYS A 107 13.01 -3.86 3.44
C LYS A 107 12.84 -5.38 3.55
N ASN A 108 13.03 -5.93 4.76
CA ASN A 108 12.88 -7.37 5.03
C ASN A 108 11.45 -7.77 5.44
N LYS A 109 10.52 -6.81 5.55
CA LYS A 109 9.11 -7.12 5.81
C LYS A 109 8.48 -7.78 4.59
N GLN A 110 7.65 -8.77 4.86
CA GLN A 110 7.01 -9.56 3.80
C GLN A 110 5.77 -8.86 3.27
N PHE A 111 5.69 -8.76 1.94
CA PHE A 111 4.49 -8.33 1.23
C PHE A 111 3.75 -9.56 0.69
N LEU A 112 2.60 -9.85 1.22
CA LEU A 112 1.81 -11.02 0.97
C LEU A 112 2.58 -12.32 1.10
N ASN A 113 2.73 -13.29 0.83
CA ASN A 113 3.61 -14.45 0.91
C ASN A 113 4.48 -14.60 -0.37
N GLN A 114 4.84 -13.48 -1.01
CA GLN A 114 5.42 -13.51 -2.37
C GLN A 114 6.79 -12.85 -2.47
N SER A 115 6.99 -11.71 -1.81
CA SER A 115 8.19 -10.91 -1.94
C SER A 115 8.44 -10.08 -0.68
N LEU A 116 9.67 -9.59 -0.53
CA LEU A 116 10.02 -8.62 0.50
C LEU A 116 9.77 -7.20 -0.03
N LEU A 117 9.51 -6.25 0.86
CA LEU A 117 9.36 -4.84 0.47
C LEU A 117 10.62 -4.32 -0.24
N GLY A 118 11.81 -4.78 0.18
CA GLY A 118 13.06 -4.45 -0.47
C GLY A 118 13.17 -4.92 -1.93
N ASP A 119 12.51 -6.01 -2.29
CA ASP A 119 12.45 -6.51 -3.67
C ASP A 119 11.46 -5.72 -4.52
N LEU A 120 10.48 -5.08 -3.87
CA LEU A 120 9.48 -4.27 -4.55
C LEU A 120 9.96 -2.83 -4.83
N ARG A 121 10.90 -2.29 -4.05
CA ARG A 121 11.42 -0.93 -4.30
C ARG A 121 12.25 -0.90 -5.59
N THR A 122 12.21 0.21 -6.34
CA THR A 122 12.97 0.36 -7.59
C THR A 122 14.37 0.93 -7.35
N ILE A 123 14.54 1.73 -6.30
CA ILE A 123 15.85 2.28 -5.92
C ILE A 123 16.28 1.76 -4.55
N GLN A 124 17.58 1.47 -4.42
CA GLN A 124 18.15 0.93 -3.20
C GLN A 124 18.53 2.01 -2.19
N GLU A 125 18.91 3.18 -2.69
CA GLU A 125 19.33 4.33 -1.90
C GLU A 125 18.55 5.57 -2.33
N ILE A 126 18.28 6.47 -1.38
CA ILE A 126 17.61 7.73 -1.67
C ILE A 126 18.58 8.62 -2.48
N PRO A 127 18.12 9.21 -3.60
CA PRO A 127 18.92 10.18 -4.35
C PRO A 127 19.35 11.37 -3.48
N ASN A 128 20.52 11.92 -3.75
CA ASN A 128 21.00 13.10 -3.04
C ASN A 128 20.37 14.38 -3.62
N TYR A 129 19.08 14.56 -3.36
CA TYR A 129 18.26 15.64 -3.94
C TYR A 129 18.27 16.93 -3.14
N SER A 130 18.88 16.95 -1.94
CA SER A 130 18.89 18.10 -1.04
C SER A 130 20.04 18.03 -0.01
N TYR A 131 19.99 18.89 1.03
CA TYR A 131 20.93 18.84 2.14
C TYR A 131 20.90 17.49 2.86
N PRO A 132 22.07 16.96 3.30
CA PRO A 132 22.16 15.63 3.90
C PRO A 132 21.19 15.37 5.05
N GLN A 133 20.93 16.37 5.90
CA GLN A 133 19.97 16.23 7.01
C GLN A 133 18.54 16.01 6.53
N LEU A 134 18.13 16.65 5.43
CA LEU A 134 16.77 16.49 4.85
C LEU A 134 16.66 15.13 4.14
N VAL A 135 17.69 14.73 3.41
CA VAL A 135 17.73 13.37 2.80
C VAL A 135 17.68 12.30 3.90
N LYS A 136 18.45 12.47 4.99
CA LYS A 136 18.41 11.59 6.15
C LYS A 136 17.03 11.59 6.81
N ARG A 137 16.37 12.75 6.92
CA ARG A 137 15.00 12.81 7.45
C ARG A 137 14.03 12.05 6.59
N SER A 138 14.06 12.23 5.28
CA SER A 138 13.19 11.51 4.36
C SER A 138 13.41 10.00 4.39
N SER A 139 14.64 9.51 4.67
CA SER A 139 14.89 8.06 4.75
C SER A 139 14.14 7.36 5.89
N THR A 140 13.46 8.10 6.75
CA THR A 140 12.59 7.56 7.81
C THR A 140 11.10 7.53 7.42
N ILE A 141 10.76 7.96 6.21
CA ILE A 141 9.39 7.92 5.65
C ILE A 141 9.09 6.51 5.15
N ASP A 142 7.90 6.01 5.45
CA ASP A 142 7.52 4.62 5.17
C ASP A 142 7.57 4.25 3.70
N VAL A 143 7.09 5.13 2.79
CA VAL A 143 7.23 4.97 1.35
C VAL A 143 7.45 6.34 0.69
N ILE A 144 8.42 6.41 -0.22
CA ILE A 144 8.65 7.60 -1.04
C ILE A 144 8.53 7.25 -2.51
N TRP A 145 7.90 8.13 -3.26
CA TRP A 145 7.94 8.10 -4.71
C TRP A 145 8.82 9.23 -5.23
N PHE A 146 9.69 8.94 -6.19
CA PHE A 146 10.53 9.91 -6.88
C PHE A 146 10.12 9.99 -8.35
N ASN A 147 10.21 11.19 -8.91
CA ASN A 147 10.01 11.40 -10.34
C ASN A 147 11.28 11.07 -11.15
N GLU A 148 11.19 11.13 -12.47
CA GLU A 148 12.30 10.89 -13.42
C GLU A 148 13.55 11.77 -13.20
N ARG A 149 13.38 12.92 -12.51
CA ARG A 149 14.46 13.83 -12.14
C ARG A 149 15.04 13.52 -10.76
N GLN A 150 14.70 12.40 -10.17
CA GLN A 150 15.11 11.96 -8.83
C GLN A 150 14.69 12.93 -7.71
N MET A 151 13.64 13.73 -7.91
CA MET A 151 13.07 14.60 -6.90
C MET A 151 11.88 13.91 -6.21
N PRO A 152 11.67 14.13 -4.91
CA PRO A 152 10.50 13.59 -4.22
C PRO A 152 9.19 14.03 -4.88
N HIS A 153 8.38 13.06 -5.27
CA HIS A 153 7.04 13.27 -5.80
C HIS A 153 5.98 13.15 -4.70
N SER A 154 6.11 12.11 -3.85
CA SER A 154 5.16 11.86 -2.76
C SER A 154 5.85 11.18 -1.58
N PHE A 155 5.44 11.57 -0.36
CA PHE A 155 5.79 10.95 0.89
C PHE A 155 4.55 10.29 1.49
N PHE A 156 4.66 9.05 1.93
CA PHE A 156 3.57 8.29 2.54
C PHE A 156 3.99 7.76 3.91
N GLU A 157 3.14 7.97 4.91
CA GLU A 157 3.26 7.37 6.23
C GLU A 157 2.05 6.45 6.46
N VAL A 158 2.32 5.19 6.77
CA VAL A 158 1.29 4.17 7.00
C VAL A 158 1.06 4.04 8.50
N GLU A 159 -0.03 4.61 8.98
CA GLU A 159 -0.33 4.74 10.39
C GLU A 159 -1.41 3.74 10.83
N HIS A 160 -1.04 2.83 11.70
CA HIS A 160 -1.98 1.85 12.24
C HIS A 160 -2.43 2.18 13.66
N SER A 161 -1.48 2.28 14.60
CA SER A 161 -1.76 2.55 16.01
C SER A 161 -0.85 3.64 16.62
N THR A 162 0.18 4.07 15.90
CA THR A 162 1.09 5.13 16.33
C THR A 162 0.41 6.49 16.24
N ASP A 163 0.90 7.47 16.99
CA ASP A 163 0.34 8.83 16.95
C ASP A 163 0.63 9.49 15.59
N ILE A 164 -0.41 9.83 14.85
CA ILE A 164 -0.35 10.57 13.57
C ILE A 164 0.50 11.84 13.68
N GLN A 165 0.59 12.43 14.86
CA GLN A 165 1.42 13.60 15.09
C GLN A 165 2.90 13.35 14.74
N ASN A 166 3.43 12.17 15.01
CA ASN A 166 4.83 11.83 14.68
C ASN A 166 5.08 11.88 13.17
N SER A 167 4.15 11.39 12.38
CA SER A 167 4.22 11.45 10.91
C SER A 167 4.04 12.88 10.40
N LEU A 168 3.16 13.65 11.00
CA LEU A 168 3.02 15.09 10.68
C LEU A 168 4.28 15.88 11.01
N LEU A 169 5.03 15.54 12.07
CA LEU A 169 6.33 16.15 12.37
C LEU A 169 7.37 15.82 11.29
N LYS A 170 7.39 14.58 10.78
CA LYS A 170 8.27 14.23 9.66
C LYS A 170 7.94 15.07 8.42
N PHE A 171 6.66 15.23 8.11
CA PHE A 171 6.20 16.05 6.99
C PHE A 171 6.52 17.54 7.20
N ASN A 172 6.40 18.03 8.43
CA ASN A 172 6.76 19.41 8.75
C ASN A 172 8.25 19.68 8.51
N ASP A 173 9.13 18.71 8.83
CA ASP A 173 10.57 18.82 8.56
C ASP A 173 10.88 18.84 7.05
N LEU A 174 9.98 18.32 6.22
CA LEU A 174 10.11 18.19 4.76
C LEU A 174 9.19 19.17 3.99
N GLN A 175 8.59 20.14 4.68
CA GLN A 175 7.56 21.02 4.11
C GLN A 175 8.04 21.92 2.96
N ASP A 176 9.36 22.12 2.81
CA ASP A 176 9.92 22.95 1.75
C ASP A 176 9.91 22.25 0.37
N PHE A 177 9.74 20.92 0.34
CA PHE A 177 9.62 20.19 -0.91
C PHE A 177 8.20 20.26 -1.46
N SER A 178 8.08 20.48 -2.77
CA SER A 178 6.79 20.47 -3.48
C SER A 178 6.25 19.05 -3.72
N ALA A 179 6.38 18.18 -2.71
CA ALA A 179 5.90 16.81 -2.74
C ALA A 179 4.52 16.69 -2.09
N ARG A 180 3.72 15.73 -2.53
CA ARG A 180 2.50 15.34 -1.81
C ARG A 180 2.87 14.59 -0.54
N MET A 181 2.16 14.83 0.53
CA MET A 181 2.34 14.16 1.82
C MET A 181 1.04 13.46 2.18
N VAL A 182 1.09 12.17 2.46
CA VAL A 182 -0.12 11.36 2.61
C VAL A 182 -0.03 10.50 3.86
N ILE A 183 -0.97 10.69 4.78
CA ILE A 183 -1.21 9.76 5.88
C ILE A 183 -2.14 8.65 5.38
N VAL A 184 -1.69 7.41 5.44
CA VAL A 184 -2.44 6.23 5.06
C VAL A 184 -2.85 5.48 6.32
N ALA A 185 -4.14 5.43 6.64
CA ALA A 185 -4.63 4.85 7.89
C ALA A 185 -6.06 4.30 7.76
N ASP A 186 -6.56 3.63 8.81
CA ASP A 186 -7.98 3.27 8.89
C ASP A 186 -8.86 4.52 8.89
N GLU A 187 -10.01 4.48 8.22
CA GLU A 187 -10.97 5.60 8.13
C GLU A 187 -11.38 6.11 9.52
N LYS A 188 -11.44 5.25 10.52
CA LYS A 188 -11.76 5.61 11.90
C LYS A 188 -10.81 6.67 12.48
N ARG A 189 -9.59 6.76 11.95
CA ARG A 189 -8.55 7.72 12.38
C ARG A 189 -8.61 9.07 11.67
N HIS A 190 -9.51 9.24 10.70
CA HIS A 190 -9.65 10.50 9.97
C HIS A 190 -9.94 11.69 10.90
N HIS A 191 -10.78 11.49 11.92
CA HIS A 191 -11.06 12.54 12.90
C HIS A 191 -9.81 12.93 13.72
N GLU A 192 -8.99 11.96 14.10
CA GLU A 192 -7.70 12.23 14.77
C GLU A 192 -6.78 13.06 13.87
N PHE A 193 -6.64 12.68 12.61
CA PHE A 193 -5.86 13.43 11.62
C PHE A 193 -6.31 14.89 11.52
N ILE A 194 -7.61 15.14 11.33
CA ILE A 194 -8.17 16.50 11.25
C ILE A 194 -7.90 17.30 12.53
N HIS A 195 -8.00 16.66 13.69
CA HIS A 195 -7.71 17.30 14.97
C HIS A 195 -6.23 17.69 15.09
N LYS A 196 -5.32 16.79 14.77
CA LYS A 196 -3.87 17.04 14.84
C LYS A 196 -3.40 18.10 13.83
N MET A 197 -3.97 18.12 12.62
CA MET A 197 -3.66 19.14 11.61
C MET A 197 -3.97 20.58 12.06
N LYS A 198 -4.86 20.77 13.04
CA LYS A 198 -5.19 22.11 13.61
C LYS A 198 -4.14 22.65 14.58
N TYR A 199 -3.13 21.87 14.95
CA TYR A 199 -2.08 22.36 15.83
C TYR A 199 -1.25 23.44 15.13
N ALA A 200 -0.89 24.49 15.85
CA ALA A 200 -0.12 25.63 15.32
C ALA A 200 1.18 25.21 14.61
N ALA A 201 1.80 24.12 15.08
CA ALA A 201 3.00 23.55 14.47
C ALA A 201 2.80 23.11 13.01
N PHE A 202 1.57 22.81 12.60
CA PHE A 202 1.22 22.32 11.26
C PHE A 202 0.45 23.33 10.41
N SER A 203 0.38 24.60 10.84
CA SER A 203 -0.38 25.67 10.14
C SER A 203 0.03 25.77 8.67
N LYS A 204 1.33 25.78 8.38
CA LYS A 204 1.85 25.89 7.01
C LYS A 204 1.46 24.67 6.15
N LEU A 205 1.54 23.45 6.69
CA LEU A 205 1.11 22.25 5.99
C LEU A 205 -0.39 22.28 5.66
N MET A 206 -1.20 22.85 6.57
CA MET A 206 -2.64 23.02 6.40
C MET A 206 -2.97 24.09 5.34
N GLU A 207 -2.30 25.24 5.40
CA GLU A 207 -2.48 26.33 4.44
C GLU A 207 -2.14 25.92 3.02
N ASP A 208 -1.02 25.24 2.85
CA ASP A 208 -0.54 24.75 1.55
C ASP A 208 -1.35 23.56 1.01
N LYS A 209 -2.24 22.97 1.81
CA LYS A 209 -3.07 21.81 1.47
C LYS A 209 -2.28 20.63 0.90
N ARG A 210 -1.04 20.45 1.37
CA ARG A 210 -0.15 19.40 0.84
C ARG A 210 -0.31 18.05 1.52
N VAL A 211 -0.88 18.03 2.72
CA VAL A 211 -1.11 16.81 3.48
C VAL A 211 -2.53 16.33 3.25
N ALA A 212 -2.63 15.07 2.82
CA ALA A 212 -3.90 14.39 2.62
C ALA A 212 -4.01 13.16 3.53
N PHE A 213 -5.24 12.81 3.86
CA PHE A 213 -5.57 11.52 4.47
C PHE A 213 -6.09 10.56 3.40
N LEU A 214 -5.59 9.34 3.39
CA LEU A 214 -6.01 8.28 2.49
C LEU A 214 -6.38 7.05 3.33
N SER A 215 -7.66 6.70 3.37
CA SER A 215 -8.07 5.50 4.08
C SER A 215 -7.58 4.23 3.39
N TYR A 216 -7.37 3.17 4.17
CA TYR A 216 -6.99 1.85 3.67
C TYR A 216 -7.93 1.37 2.57
N GLU A 217 -9.24 1.56 2.75
CA GLU A 217 -10.23 1.20 1.74
C GLU A 217 -10.08 2.02 0.45
N SER A 218 -9.78 3.31 0.58
CA SER A 218 -9.55 4.18 -0.57
C SER A 218 -8.26 3.82 -1.32
N LEU A 219 -7.21 3.42 -0.59
CA LEU A 219 -5.97 2.93 -1.19
C LEU A 219 -6.20 1.61 -1.96
N ASP A 220 -6.92 0.65 -1.37
CA ASP A 220 -7.29 -0.60 -2.05
C ASP A 220 -8.10 -0.34 -3.34
N LYS A 221 -9.01 0.63 -3.32
CA LYS A 221 -9.78 1.05 -4.52
C LYS A 221 -8.87 1.68 -5.59
N GLN A 222 -7.96 2.59 -5.18
CA GLN A 222 -7.03 3.23 -6.12
C GLN A 222 -6.08 2.20 -6.73
N TYR A 223 -5.54 1.28 -5.93
CA TYR A 223 -4.72 0.18 -6.42
C TYR A 223 -5.46 -0.66 -7.47
N THR A 224 -6.73 -0.98 -7.20
CA THR A 224 -7.59 -1.67 -8.17
C THR A 224 -7.70 -0.92 -9.48
N GLN A 225 -7.98 0.38 -9.42
CA GLN A 225 -8.15 1.21 -10.59
C GLN A 225 -6.87 1.34 -11.43
N GLU A 226 -5.70 1.46 -10.78
CA GLU A 226 -4.43 1.52 -11.50
C GLU A 226 -4.15 0.20 -12.25
N LEU A 227 -4.44 -0.93 -11.62
CA LEU A 227 -4.30 -2.23 -12.28
C LEU A 227 -5.26 -2.41 -13.47
N GLU A 228 -6.49 -1.93 -13.34
CA GLU A 228 -7.46 -1.96 -14.43
C GLU A 228 -7.01 -1.08 -15.61
N LYS A 229 -6.49 0.12 -15.35
CA LYS A 229 -5.96 0.99 -16.41
C LYS A 229 -4.84 0.33 -17.20
N GLN A 230 -3.86 -0.28 -16.55
CA GLN A 230 -2.76 -0.97 -17.22
C GLN A 230 -3.23 -2.09 -18.16
N GLN A 231 -4.34 -2.75 -17.85
CA GLN A 231 -4.91 -3.77 -18.74
C GLN A 231 -5.48 -3.20 -20.04
N PHE A 232 -5.96 -1.97 -20.00
CA PHE A 232 -6.51 -1.30 -21.21
C PHE A 232 -5.41 -0.65 -22.06
N GLU A 233 -4.29 -0.24 -21.48
CA GLU A 233 -3.15 0.33 -22.24
C GLU A 233 -2.46 -0.70 -23.15
N PHE A 234 -2.61 -2.00 -22.89
CA PHE A 234 -2.09 -3.07 -23.74
C PHE A 234 -2.99 -3.44 -24.93
N VAL A 235 -4.14 -2.81 -25.09
CA VAL A 235 -5.16 -3.17 -26.11
C VAL A 235 -5.21 -2.16 -27.28
N ILE A 236 -4.36 -1.11 -27.27
CA ILE A 236 -4.32 -0.11 -28.35
C ILE A 236 -3.03 -0.24 -29.16
#